data_835abf9001df1a46d40777e57df25230
#
_entry.id   835abf9001df1a46d40777e57df25230
#
_cell.length_a   1.000
_cell.length_b   1.000
_cell.length_c   1.000
_cell.angle_alpha   90.00
_cell.angle_beta   90.00
_cell.angle_gamma   90.00
#
_symmetry.space_group_name_H-M   'P 1'
#
loop_
_entity.id
_entity.type
_entity.pdbx_description
1 polymer ?
#
loop_
_entity_poly.entity_id
_entity_poly.type
_entity_poly.pdbx_seq_one_letter_code
_entity_poly.pdbx_strand_id
1 'polypeptide(L)'
;MTLLDFAGLSLIIVPILFNLAFFALARSFEYPDILRKPTDEILRRFTAGGTSLVTLWYLFAMTALLSIPMTLLVFFVYVDTQPALAITSAIFGALSGLVQTLGLLRWSFVVPSLAARYADPSATPAVRDAAQVTFDAFHHYAGVAIGEHLGYLFTASWTFVAAAMMAASPLFASVLPLLGIAAGVGILVGLLEPAGWKPAGMINAISYLVWSLWLVLAGLTFLFA
;
A
#
# COMPACT_ATOMS: atom_id res chain seq x y z
N MET A 1 -8.36 22.95 16.30
CA MET A 1 -7.95 22.26 15.05
C MET A 1 -9.17 22.20 14.14
N THR A 2 -9.03 22.66 12.93
CA THR A 2 -10.06 22.66 11.89
C THR A 2 -10.08 21.31 11.15
N LEU A 3 -11.06 21.09 10.27
CA LEU A 3 -11.09 19.92 9.38
C LEU A 3 -9.85 19.89 8.47
N LEU A 4 -9.38 21.04 7.99
CA LEU A 4 -8.16 21.15 7.19
C LEU A 4 -6.93 20.71 7.97
N ASP A 5 -6.82 21.05 9.26
CA ASP A 5 -5.72 20.59 10.11
C ASP A 5 -5.68 19.07 10.23
N PHE A 6 -6.84 18.43 10.46
CA PHE A 6 -6.92 16.97 10.54
C PHE A 6 -6.60 16.30 9.21
N ALA A 7 -7.14 16.82 8.11
CA ALA A 7 -6.84 16.32 6.78
C ALA A 7 -5.35 16.48 6.44
N GLY A 8 -4.78 17.67 6.70
CA GLY A 8 -3.37 17.95 6.47
C GLY A 8 -2.45 17.04 7.27
N LEU A 9 -2.70 16.89 8.58
CA LEU A 9 -1.91 15.99 9.43
C LEU A 9 -2.00 14.55 8.97
N SER A 10 -3.17 14.06 8.56
CA SER A 10 -3.33 12.69 8.10
C SER A 10 -2.55 12.42 6.80
N LEU A 11 -2.58 13.37 5.85
CA LEU A 11 -1.82 13.31 4.61
C LEU A 11 -0.29 13.33 4.82
N ILE A 12 0.19 13.83 5.97
CA ILE A 12 1.60 13.82 6.33
C ILE A 12 1.96 12.54 7.10
N ILE A 13 1.19 12.21 8.14
CA ILE A 13 1.54 11.13 9.07
C ILE A 13 1.41 9.75 8.42
N VAL A 14 0.31 9.50 7.68
CA VAL A 14 0.05 8.16 7.10
C VAL A 14 1.15 7.73 6.13
N PRO A 15 1.56 8.51 5.12
CA PRO A 15 2.64 8.09 4.22
C PRO A 15 4.01 8.00 4.93
N ILE A 16 4.27 8.80 5.96
CA ILE A 16 5.51 8.66 6.75
C ILE A 16 5.53 7.32 7.47
N LEU A 17 4.45 6.94 8.16
CA LEU A 17 4.36 5.66 8.85
C LEU A 17 4.46 4.49 7.88
N PHE A 18 3.80 4.59 6.71
CA PHE A 18 3.89 3.60 5.65
C PHE A 18 5.34 3.39 5.19
N ASN A 19 6.04 4.47 4.86
CA ASN A 19 7.43 4.38 4.41
C ASN A 19 8.39 3.88 5.52
N LEU A 20 8.18 4.27 6.78
CA LEU A 20 8.97 3.75 7.90
C LEU A 20 8.81 2.23 8.03
N ALA A 21 7.59 1.71 7.96
CA ALA A 21 7.34 0.26 8.02
C ALA A 21 7.90 -0.45 6.78
N PHE A 22 7.74 0.14 5.58
CA PHE A 22 8.32 -0.36 4.33
C PHE A 22 9.86 -0.51 4.43
N PHE A 23 10.55 0.55 4.85
CA PHE A 23 12.03 0.50 4.97
C PHE A 23 12.51 -0.43 6.08
N ALA A 24 11.74 -0.59 7.16
CA ALA A 24 12.04 -1.57 8.17
C ALA A 24 11.92 -3.00 7.61
N LEU A 25 10.90 -3.30 6.80
CA LEU A 25 10.75 -4.58 6.09
C LEU A 25 11.84 -4.78 5.03
N ALA A 26 12.23 -3.73 4.31
CA ALA A 26 13.31 -3.81 3.34
C ALA A 26 14.63 -4.24 4.00
N ARG A 27 14.92 -3.74 5.20
CA ARG A 27 16.13 -4.08 5.95
C ARG A 27 16.08 -5.46 6.62
N SER A 28 14.92 -5.85 7.16
CA SER A 28 14.79 -7.06 7.96
C SER A 28 14.37 -8.28 7.15
N PHE A 29 13.73 -8.08 5.99
CA PHE A 29 13.15 -9.16 5.19
C PHE A 29 13.41 -9.02 3.69
N GLU A 30 14.26 -8.10 3.26
CA GLU A 30 14.56 -7.80 1.85
C GLU A 30 13.31 -7.46 1.01
N TYR A 31 12.30 -6.84 1.62
CA TYR A 31 11.09 -6.45 0.92
C TYR A 31 11.36 -5.25 -0.03
N PRO A 32 10.88 -5.23 -1.28
CA PRO A 32 9.94 -6.17 -1.89
C PRO A 32 10.59 -7.37 -2.61
N ASP A 33 11.91 -7.44 -2.73
CA ASP A 33 12.62 -8.43 -3.56
C ASP A 33 12.40 -9.87 -3.07
N ILE A 34 12.19 -10.05 -1.76
CA ILE A 34 11.84 -11.34 -1.16
C ILE A 34 10.61 -11.99 -1.82
N LEU A 35 9.65 -11.20 -2.31
CA LEU A 35 8.42 -11.69 -2.93
C LEU A 35 8.67 -12.46 -4.24
N ARG A 36 9.86 -12.31 -4.82
CA ARG A 36 10.26 -12.94 -6.09
C ARG A 36 11.21 -14.13 -5.89
N LYS A 37 11.51 -14.46 -4.62
CA LYS A 37 12.36 -15.59 -4.27
C LYS A 37 11.56 -16.90 -4.22
N PRO A 38 12.26 -18.07 -4.27
CA PRO A 38 11.61 -19.36 -4.07
C PRO A 38 10.85 -19.43 -2.73
N THR A 39 9.70 -20.07 -2.74
CA THR A 39 8.79 -20.14 -1.57
C THR A 39 9.46 -20.75 -0.33
N ASP A 40 10.33 -21.75 -0.53
CA ASP A 40 11.10 -22.36 0.55
C ASP A 40 12.05 -21.37 1.24
N GLU A 41 12.68 -20.47 0.48
CA GLU A 41 13.51 -19.40 1.01
C GLU A 41 12.67 -18.39 1.79
N ILE A 42 11.53 -17.98 1.24
CA ILE A 42 10.61 -17.05 1.90
C ILE A 42 10.18 -17.60 3.26
N LEU A 43 9.70 -18.85 3.31
CA LEU A 43 9.21 -19.47 4.55
C LEU A 43 10.30 -19.63 5.60
N ARG A 44 11.53 -20.03 5.19
CA ARG A 44 12.67 -20.13 6.10
C ARG A 44 13.06 -18.77 6.68
N ARG A 45 13.17 -17.73 5.85
CA ARG A 45 13.50 -16.37 6.31
C ARG A 45 12.40 -15.80 7.20
N PHE A 46 11.14 -16.09 6.88
CA PHE A 46 10.02 -15.66 7.70
C PHE A 46 10.08 -16.29 9.09
N THR A 47 10.36 -17.60 9.18
CA THR A 47 10.57 -18.30 10.45
C THR A 47 11.71 -17.68 11.26
N ALA A 48 12.84 -17.37 10.60
CA ALA A 48 13.99 -16.74 11.26
C ALA A 48 13.66 -15.34 11.80
N GLY A 49 12.77 -14.59 11.16
CA GLY A 49 12.34 -13.26 11.59
C GLY A 49 11.43 -13.27 12.84
N GLY A 50 10.80 -14.39 13.14
CA GLY A 50 10.01 -14.60 14.35
C GLY A 50 8.89 -13.57 14.57
N THR A 51 8.52 -13.38 15.84
CA THR A 51 7.42 -12.48 16.24
C THR A 51 7.65 -11.03 15.82
N SER A 52 8.91 -10.57 15.82
CA SER A 52 9.25 -9.20 15.40
C SER A 52 8.85 -8.93 13.95
N LEU A 53 9.10 -9.89 13.05
CA LEU A 53 8.73 -9.77 11.65
C LEU A 53 7.21 -9.81 11.46
N VAL A 54 6.50 -10.70 12.19
CA VAL A 54 5.03 -10.75 12.19
C VAL A 54 4.44 -9.42 12.63
N THR A 55 4.96 -8.83 13.72
CA THR A 55 4.52 -7.54 14.24
C THR A 55 4.77 -6.43 13.22
N LEU A 56 5.93 -6.43 12.57
CA LEU A 56 6.27 -5.42 11.56
C LEU A 56 5.32 -5.49 10.36
N TRP A 57 4.98 -6.69 9.88
CA TRP A 57 3.99 -6.89 8.84
C TRP A 57 2.59 -6.42 9.26
N TYR A 58 2.20 -6.68 10.51
CA TYR A 58 0.94 -6.20 11.05
C TYR A 58 0.89 -4.68 11.10
N LEU A 59 1.94 -4.02 11.59
CA LEU A 59 2.03 -2.56 11.60
C LEU A 59 1.99 -1.99 10.17
N PHE A 60 2.66 -2.62 9.22
CA PHE A 60 2.60 -2.22 7.82
C PHE A 60 1.18 -2.33 7.25
N ALA A 61 0.46 -3.41 7.53
CA ALA A 61 -0.94 -3.56 7.15
C ALA A 61 -1.84 -2.48 7.78
N MET A 62 -1.57 -2.10 9.04
CA MET A 62 -2.32 -1.03 9.71
C MET A 62 -2.08 0.34 9.09
N THR A 63 -0.90 0.61 8.54
CA THR A 63 -0.67 1.87 7.80
C THR A 63 -1.53 1.94 6.53
N ALA A 64 -1.73 0.82 5.84
CA ALA A 64 -2.66 0.75 4.71
C ALA A 64 -4.12 1.00 5.16
N LEU A 65 -4.52 0.44 6.30
CA LEU A 65 -5.85 0.67 6.88
C LEU A 65 -6.07 2.14 7.24
N LEU A 66 -5.06 2.83 7.75
CA LEU A 66 -5.12 4.26 8.09
C LEU A 66 -5.32 5.17 6.86
N SER A 67 -5.07 4.67 5.65
CA SER A 67 -5.39 5.43 4.44
C SER A 67 -6.89 5.64 4.26
N ILE A 68 -7.75 4.77 4.81
CA ILE A 68 -9.21 4.92 4.74
C ILE A 68 -9.67 6.20 5.44
N PRO A 69 -9.43 6.41 6.77
CA PRO A 69 -9.81 7.66 7.41
C PRO A 69 -9.09 8.88 6.79
N MET A 70 -7.85 8.75 6.31
CA MET A 70 -7.16 9.82 5.60
C MET A 70 -7.94 10.27 4.35
N THR A 71 -8.38 9.35 3.51
CA THR A 71 -9.14 9.68 2.30
C THR A 71 -10.53 10.21 2.61
N LEU A 72 -11.17 9.77 3.70
CA LEU A 72 -12.43 10.31 4.18
C LEU A 72 -12.29 11.75 4.70
N LEU A 73 -11.19 12.10 5.33
CA LEU A 73 -10.92 13.49 5.71
C LEU A 73 -10.80 14.39 4.48
N VAL A 74 -10.12 13.93 3.42
CA VAL A 74 -10.06 14.63 2.14
C VAL A 74 -11.46 14.77 1.51
N PHE A 75 -12.30 13.72 1.58
CA PHE A 75 -13.70 13.80 1.14
C PHE A 75 -14.45 14.94 1.83
N PHE A 76 -14.37 15.03 3.15
CA PHE A 76 -15.07 16.07 3.91
C PHE A 76 -14.59 17.49 3.59
N VAL A 77 -13.34 17.67 3.19
CA VAL A 77 -12.83 18.98 2.74
C VAL A 77 -13.51 19.46 1.44
N TYR A 78 -13.88 18.53 0.56
CA TYR A 78 -14.36 18.85 -0.79
C TYR A 78 -15.83 18.59 -1.04
N VAL A 79 -16.54 17.89 -0.14
CA VAL A 79 -17.91 17.42 -0.41
C VAL A 79 -18.90 18.55 -0.69
N ASP A 80 -18.77 19.70 -0.07
CA ASP A 80 -19.67 20.84 -0.27
C ASP A 80 -19.41 21.61 -1.57
N THR A 81 -18.17 21.57 -2.07
CA THR A 81 -17.78 22.32 -3.29
C THR A 81 -17.73 21.44 -4.54
N GLN A 82 -17.39 20.15 -4.38
CA GLN A 82 -17.19 19.21 -5.49
C GLN A 82 -17.80 17.83 -5.14
N PRO A 83 -19.12 17.72 -4.86
CA PRO A 83 -19.71 16.51 -4.26
C PRO A 83 -19.48 15.23 -5.08
N ALA A 84 -19.61 15.28 -6.40
CA ALA A 84 -19.43 14.11 -7.25
C ALA A 84 -17.98 13.56 -7.20
N LEU A 85 -17.00 14.43 -7.30
CA LEU A 85 -15.58 14.03 -7.21
C LEU A 85 -15.22 13.57 -5.80
N ALA A 86 -15.71 14.25 -4.76
CA ALA A 86 -15.47 13.89 -3.37
C ALA A 86 -16.02 12.48 -3.06
N ILE A 87 -17.26 12.15 -3.46
CA ILE A 87 -17.85 10.82 -3.29
C ILE A 87 -17.02 9.77 -4.04
N THR A 88 -16.66 10.05 -5.29
CA THR A 88 -15.83 9.13 -6.09
C THR A 88 -14.46 8.90 -5.44
N SER A 89 -13.84 9.97 -4.93
CA SER A 89 -12.59 9.90 -4.15
C SER A 89 -12.73 9.03 -2.92
N ALA A 90 -13.78 9.21 -2.11
CA ALA A 90 -14.02 8.40 -0.91
C ALA A 90 -14.13 6.91 -1.23
N ILE A 91 -14.82 6.55 -2.32
CA ILE A 91 -14.99 5.15 -2.75
C ILE A 91 -13.63 4.55 -3.14
N PHE A 92 -12.89 5.19 -4.05
CA PHE A 92 -11.59 4.66 -4.49
C PHE A 92 -10.57 4.63 -3.35
N GLY A 93 -10.55 5.64 -2.49
CA GLY A 93 -9.66 5.67 -1.33
C GLY A 93 -9.96 4.57 -0.32
N ALA A 94 -11.23 4.35 0.01
CA ALA A 94 -11.63 3.26 0.90
C ALA A 94 -11.30 1.88 0.30
N LEU A 95 -11.58 1.66 -0.99
CA LEU A 95 -11.25 0.42 -1.68
C LEU A 95 -9.73 0.21 -1.71
N SER A 96 -8.94 1.23 -2.01
CA SER A 96 -7.47 1.15 -1.99
C SER A 96 -6.95 0.69 -0.64
N GLY A 97 -7.35 1.37 0.45
CA GLY A 97 -6.93 1.00 1.80
C GLY A 97 -7.37 -0.39 2.20
N LEU A 98 -8.60 -0.78 1.86
CA LEU A 98 -9.14 -2.10 2.18
C LEU A 98 -8.38 -3.22 1.49
N VAL A 99 -8.22 -3.16 0.15
CA VAL A 99 -7.59 -4.26 -0.60
C VAL A 99 -6.10 -4.41 -0.26
N GLN A 100 -5.38 -3.30 -0.05
CA GLN A 100 -3.99 -3.36 0.39
C GLN A 100 -3.88 -3.99 1.79
N THR A 101 -4.76 -3.59 2.73
CA THR A 101 -4.80 -4.19 4.07
C THR A 101 -5.05 -5.70 3.98
N LEU A 102 -6.05 -6.14 3.21
CA LEU A 102 -6.34 -7.57 3.02
C LEU A 102 -5.13 -8.32 2.44
N GLY A 103 -4.47 -7.74 1.45
CA GLY A 103 -3.25 -8.32 0.88
C GLY A 103 -2.12 -8.47 1.90
N LEU A 104 -1.88 -7.45 2.72
CA LEU A 104 -0.80 -7.42 3.70
C LEU A 104 -1.07 -8.31 4.92
N LEU A 105 -2.32 -8.43 5.37
CA LEU A 105 -2.69 -9.22 6.55
C LEU A 105 -2.35 -10.71 6.41
N ARG A 106 -2.18 -11.24 5.18
CA ARG A 106 -1.72 -12.64 5.02
C ARG A 106 -0.41 -12.92 5.73
N TRP A 107 0.50 -11.93 5.80
CA TRP A 107 1.79 -12.06 6.46
C TRP A 107 1.70 -12.20 7.98
N SER A 108 0.61 -11.71 8.59
CA SER A 108 0.42 -11.79 10.04
C SER A 108 -0.50 -12.94 10.47
N PHE A 109 -1.40 -13.41 9.58
CA PHE A 109 -2.43 -14.39 9.95
C PHE A 109 -2.29 -15.75 9.25
N VAL A 110 -1.78 -15.77 8.02
CA VAL A 110 -1.66 -17.03 7.23
C VAL A 110 -0.22 -17.54 7.27
N VAL A 111 0.74 -16.70 6.91
CA VAL A 111 2.14 -17.10 6.74
C VAL A 111 2.79 -17.66 8.01
N PRO A 112 2.51 -17.17 9.24
CA PRO A 112 3.11 -17.74 10.45
C PRO A 112 2.82 -19.24 10.62
N SER A 113 1.57 -19.66 10.36
CA SER A 113 1.19 -21.08 10.50
C SER A 113 1.83 -21.95 9.41
N LEU A 114 1.97 -21.44 8.19
CA LEU A 114 2.61 -22.15 7.07
C LEU A 114 4.12 -22.26 7.30
N ALA A 115 4.77 -21.19 7.72
CA ALA A 115 6.20 -21.16 8.02
C ALA A 115 6.54 -22.12 9.18
N ALA A 116 5.72 -22.14 10.23
CA ALA A 116 5.91 -23.08 11.35
C ALA A 116 5.80 -24.55 10.89
N ARG A 117 4.79 -24.88 10.07
CA ARG A 117 4.62 -26.24 9.52
C ARG A 117 5.76 -26.63 8.59
N TYR A 118 6.24 -25.68 7.78
CA TYR A 118 7.37 -25.92 6.87
C TYR A 118 8.68 -26.17 7.62
N ALA A 119 8.91 -25.42 8.71
CA ALA A 119 10.14 -25.47 9.50
C ALA A 119 10.17 -26.60 10.55
N ASP A 120 9.04 -27.28 10.79
CA ASP A 120 8.98 -28.38 11.78
C ASP A 120 9.94 -29.51 11.39
N PRO A 121 10.90 -29.88 12.27
CA PRO A 121 11.82 -30.99 11.99
C PRO A 121 11.12 -32.32 11.77
N SER A 122 9.94 -32.53 12.36
CA SER A 122 9.12 -33.74 12.25
C SER A 122 8.21 -33.75 10.99
N ALA A 123 8.12 -32.62 10.26
CA ALA A 123 7.27 -32.53 9.09
C ALA A 123 7.70 -33.48 7.97
N THR A 124 6.76 -34.24 7.46
CA THR A 124 6.97 -35.07 6.26
C THR A 124 7.15 -34.19 5.02
N PRO A 125 7.76 -34.70 3.93
CA PRO A 125 7.83 -33.98 2.66
C PRO A 125 6.45 -33.47 2.20
N ALA A 126 5.41 -34.31 2.30
CA ALA A 126 4.04 -33.93 1.92
C ALA A 126 3.49 -32.74 2.73
N VAL A 127 3.83 -32.61 4.01
CA VAL A 127 3.43 -31.44 4.83
C VAL A 127 4.15 -30.17 4.37
N ARG A 128 5.43 -30.28 4.04
CA ARG A 128 6.22 -29.14 3.53
C ARG A 128 5.72 -28.70 2.16
N ASP A 129 5.46 -29.63 1.25
CA ASP A 129 4.91 -29.35 -0.08
C ASP A 129 3.53 -28.67 0.03
N ALA A 130 2.66 -29.20 0.91
CA ALA A 130 1.35 -28.58 1.16
C ALA A 130 1.46 -27.14 1.69
N ALA A 131 2.43 -26.86 2.59
CA ALA A 131 2.67 -25.52 3.09
C ALA A 131 3.14 -24.56 1.98
N GLN A 132 4.02 -25.02 1.07
CA GLN A 132 4.48 -24.21 -0.06
C GLN A 132 3.35 -23.92 -1.04
N VAL A 133 2.59 -24.93 -1.48
CA VAL A 133 1.46 -24.76 -2.41
C VAL A 133 0.40 -23.82 -1.81
N THR A 134 0.13 -23.94 -0.52
CA THR A 134 -0.82 -23.05 0.17
C THR A 134 -0.28 -21.61 0.23
N PHE A 135 1.02 -21.45 0.53
CA PHE A 135 1.64 -20.12 0.53
C PHE A 135 1.54 -19.49 -0.87
N ASP A 136 1.88 -20.22 -1.93
CA ASP A 136 1.84 -19.73 -3.31
C ASP A 136 0.44 -19.28 -3.70
N ALA A 137 -0.60 -20.07 -3.34
CA ALA A 137 -1.99 -19.71 -3.60
C ALA A 137 -2.37 -18.37 -2.91
N PHE A 138 -2.06 -18.21 -1.61
CA PHE A 138 -2.33 -16.96 -0.90
C PHE A 138 -1.45 -15.81 -1.38
N HIS A 139 -0.21 -16.07 -1.76
CA HIS A 139 0.69 -15.06 -2.29
C HIS A 139 0.15 -14.48 -3.59
N HIS A 140 -0.24 -15.32 -4.55
CA HIS A 140 -0.76 -14.87 -5.83
C HIS A 140 -2.14 -14.24 -5.72
N TYR A 141 -3.05 -14.83 -4.94
CA TYR A 141 -4.41 -14.32 -4.85
C TYR A 141 -4.51 -13.09 -3.92
N ALA A 142 -4.19 -13.27 -2.63
CA ALA A 142 -4.33 -12.17 -1.67
C ALA A 142 -3.23 -11.10 -1.85
N GLY A 143 -1.98 -11.53 -2.16
CA GLY A 143 -0.87 -10.60 -2.37
C GLY A 143 -0.94 -9.89 -3.70
N VAL A 144 -0.71 -10.63 -4.79
CA VAL A 144 -0.55 -10.03 -6.11
C VAL A 144 -1.88 -9.53 -6.68
N ALA A 145 -2.94 -10.36 -6.70
CA ALA A 145 -4.20 -9.96 -7.33
C ALA A 145 -4.97 -8.93 -6.50
N ILE A 146 -5.13 -9.13 -5.19
CA ILE A 146 -5.92 -8.21 -4.36
C ILE A 146 -5.06 -7.04 -3.87
N GLY A 147 -3.96 -7.32 -3.15
CA GLY A 147 -3.15 -6.28 -2.49
C GLY A 147 -2.42 -5.37 -3.47
N GLU A 148 -1.78 -5.95 -4.48
CA GLU A 148 -0.99 -5.19 -5.46
C GLU A 148 -1.85 -4.73 -6.64
N HIS A 149 -2.43 -5.63 -7.43
CA HIS A 149 -3.12 -5.25 -8.66
C HIS A 149 -4.32 -4.32 -8.40
N LEU A 150 -5.27 -4.73 -7.56
CA LEU A 150 -6.39 -3.85 -7.20
C LEU A 150 -5.93 -2.66 -6.36
N GLY A 151 -4.91 -2.84 -5.51
CA GLY A 151 -4.30 -1.77 -4.74
C GLY A 151 -3.75 -0.66 -5.64
N TYR A 152 -2.97 -0.99 -6.66
CA TYR A 152 -2.42 -0.02 -7.62
C TYR A 152 -3.55 0.69 -8.40
N LEU A 153 -4.53 -0.10 -8.86
CA LEU A 153 -5.68 0.44 -9.60
C LEU A 153 -6.44 1.47 -8.77
N PHE A 154 -6.82 1.13 -7.54
CA PHE A 154 -7.62 2.03 -6.71
C PHE A 154 -6.80 3.19 -6.13
N THR A 155 -5.52 3.00 -5.81
CA THR A 155 -4.64 4.11 -5.39
C THR A 155 -4.48 5.13 -6.50
N ALA A 156 -4.20 4.69 -7.72
CA ALA A 156 -4.08 5.60 -8.87
C ALA A 156 -5.40 6.31 -9.18
N SER A 157 -6.52 5.58 -9.15
CA SER A 157 -7.85 6.16 -9.37
C SER A 157 -8.18 7.23 -8.32
N TRP A 158 -7.92 6.94 -7.03
CA TRP A 158 -8.05 7.93 -5.98
C TRP A 158 -7.17 9.16 -6.22
N THR A 159 -5.90 8.93 -6.58
CA THR A 159 -4.94 9.99 -6.83
C THR A 159 -5.38 10.91 -7.97
N PHE A 160 -5.91 10.37 -9.07
CA PHE A 160 -6.40 11.16 -10.19
C PHE A 160 -7.61 12.03 -9.79
N VAL A 161 -8.56 11.46 -9.05
CA VAL A 161 -9.73 12.21 -8.57
C VAL A 161 -9.30 13.29 -7.56
N ALA A 162 -8.41 12.97 -6.62
CA ALA A 162 -7.87 13.94 -5.66
C ALA A 162 -7.11 15.06 -6.37
N ALA A 163 -6.27 14.74 -7.35
CA ALA A 163 -5.55 15.73 -8.16
C ALA A 163 -6.53 16.63 -8.95
N ALA A 164 -7.62 16.08 -9.48
CA ALA A 164 -8.66 16.88 -10.16
C ALA A 164 -9.35 17.84 -9.19
N MET A 165 -9.67 17.40 -7.96
CA MET A 165 -10.25 18.26 -6.92
C MET A 165 -9.28 19.38 -6.52
N MET A 166 -7.99 19.07 -6.37
CA MET A 166 -6.95 20.04 -6.05
C MET A 166 -6.77 21.06 -7.18
N ALA A 167 -6.80 20.63 -8.45
CA ALA A 167 -6.67 21.52 -9.61
C ALA A 167 -7.80 22.55 -9.72
N ALA A 168 -8.99 22.21 -9.22
CA ALA A 168 -10.14 23.11 -9.18
C ALA A 168 -10.16 24.00 -7.90
N SER A 169 -9.23 23.80 -6.97
CA SER A 169 -9.15 24.56 -5.70
C SER A 169 -8.09 25.65 -5.80
N PRO A 170 -8.37 26.89 -5.35
CA PRO A 170 -7.40 27.98 -5.34
C PRO A 170 -6.26 27.78 -4.34
N LEU A 171 -6.37 26.79 -3.44
CA LEU A 171 -5.35 26.51 -2.43
C LEU A 171 -4.07 25.90 -3.02
N PHE A 172 -4.14 25.27 -4.20
CA PHE A 172 -3.03 24.50 -4.73
C PHE A 172 -2.37 25.18 -5.93
N ALA A 173 -1.05 25.27 -5.92
CA ALA A 173 -0.30 25.62 -7.12
C ALA A 173 -0.52 24.52 -8.20
N SER A 174 -0.61 24.93 -9.47
CA SER A 174 -0.92 24.03 -10.60
C SER A 174 0.05 22.85 -10.76
N VAL A 175 1.26 22.97 -10.25
CA VAL A 175 2.28 21.90 -10.30
C VAL A 175 1.92 20.71 -9.40
N LEU A 176 1.22 20.93 -8.27
CA LEU A 176 0.95 19.87 -7.32
C LEU A 176 -0.05 18.83 -7.86
N PRO A 177 -1.20 19.19 -8.45
CA PRO A 177 -2.06 18.24 -9.16
C PRO A 177 -1.33 17.44 -10.24
N LEU A 178 -0.43 18.08 -11.02
CA LEU A 178 0.34 17.40 -12.06
C LEU A 178 1.31 16.37 -11.48
N LEU A 179 1.93 16.66 -10.36
CA LEU A 179 2.79 15.69 -9.65
C LEU A 179 1.98 14.47 -9.19
N GLY A 180 0.76 14.67 -8.68
CA GLY A 180 -0.16 13.58 -8.32
C GLY A 180 -0.53 12.72 -9.52
N ILE A 181 -0.87 13.34 -10.66
CA ILE A 181 -1.17 12.61 -11.90
C ILE A 181 0.04 11.79 -12.36
N ALA A 182 1.24 12.37 -12.38
CA ALA A 182 2.45 11.65 -12.76
C ALA A 182 2.73 10.45 -11.85
N ALA A 183 2.57 10.61 -10.52
CA ALA A 183 2.70 9.53 -9.56
C ALA A 183 1.64 8.43 -9.79
N GLY A 184 0.38 8.80 -10.01
CA GLY A 184 -0.71 7.87 -10.29
C GLY A 184 -0.48 7.04 -11.56
N VAL A 185 0.00 7.69 -12.66
CA VAL A 185 0.38 6.98 -13.88
C VAL A 185 1.49 5.97 -13.60
N GLY A 186 2.53 6.37 -12.88
CA GLY A 186 3.64 5.48 -12.55
C GLY A 186 3.21 4.32 -11.62
N ILE A 187 2.25 4.52 -10.71
CA ILE A 187 1.65 3.45 -9.91
C ILE A 187 0.92 2.44 -10.81
N LEU A 188 0.15 2.90 -11.82
CA LEU A 188 -0.52 2.01 -12.78
C LEU A 188 0.45 1.19 -13.61
N VAL A 189 1.67 1.65 -13.83
CA VAL A 189 2.70 0.86 -14.52
C VAL A 189 2.96 -0.47 -13.81
N GLY A 190 2.80 -0.54 -12.49
CA GLY A 190 2.89 -1.77 -11.71
C GLY A 190 1.94 -2.87 -12.17
N LEU A 191 0.80 -2.54 -12.79
CA LEU A 191 -0.15 -3.51 -13.36
C LEU A 191 0.46 -4.35 -14.51
N LEU A 192 1.57 -3.90 -15.08
CA LEU A 192 2.27 -4.60 -16.17
C LEU A 192 3.29 -5.63 -15.66
N GLU A 193 3.55 -5.68 -14.35
CA GLU A 193 4.50 -6.65 -13.76
C GLU A 193 4.06 -8.10 -13.98
N PRO A 194 2.79 -8.49 -13.73
CA PRO A 194 2.31 -9.85 -14.03
C PRO A 194 2.34 -10.21 -15.51
N ALA A 195 2.36 -9.21 -16.40
CA ALA A 195 2.53 -9.42 -17.85
C ALA A 195 4.01 -9.62 -18.26
N GLY A 196 4.94 -9.63 -17.30
CA GLY A 196 6.36 -9.91 -17.53
C GLY A 196 7.20 -8.68 -17.89
N TRP A 197 6.69 -7.46 -17.77
CA TRP A 197 7.48 -6.26 -18.02
C TRP A 197 8.37 -5.92 -16.82
N LYS A 198 9.61 -6.34 -16.87
CA LYS A 198 10.58 -6.25 -15.76
C LYS A 198 10.74 -4.86 -15.11
N PRO A 199 10.73 -3.72 -15.86
CA PRO A 199 10.86 -2.39 -15.22
C PRO A 199 9.65 -1.97 -14.39
N ALA A 200 8.49 -2.62 -14.55
CA ALA A 200 7.23 -2.20 -13.94
C ALA A 200 7.31 -2.08 -12.41
N GLY A 201 7.89 -3.07 -11.73
CA GLY A 201 8.02 -3.07 -10.28
C GLY A 201 8.89 -1.91 -9.75
N MET A 202 10.01 -1.61 -10.42
CA MET A 202 10.87 -0.50 -10.03
C MET A 202 10.19 0.86 -10.27
N ILE A 203 9.53 1.04 -11.42
CA ILE A 203 8.80 2.27 -11.74
C ILE A 203 7.68 2.47 -10.71
N ASN A 204 6.94 1.42 -10.39
CA ASN A 204 5.88 1.45 -9.37
C ASN A 204 6.44 1.86 -8.00
N ALA A 205 7.54 1.25 -7.54
CA ALA A 205 8.15 1.56 -6.24
C ALA A 205 8.59 3.03 -6.16
N ILE A 206 9.26 3.55 -7.19
CA ILE A 206 9.65 4.97 -7.26
C ILE A 206 8.40 5.87 -7.25
N SER A 207 7.35 5.49 -7.97
CA SER A 207 6.12 6.26 -8.04
C SER A 207 5.37 6.32 -6.71
N TYR A 208 5.42 5.28 -5.88
CA TYR A 208 4.91 5.33 -4.50
C TYR A 208 5.70 6.29 -3.60
N LEU A 209 7.01 6.42 -3.79
CA LEU A 209 7.80 7.42 -3.07
C LEU A 209 7.42 8.84 -3.49
N VAL A 210 7.26 9.08 -4.80
CA VAL A 210 6.79 10.36 -5.34
C VAL A 210 5.37 10.67 -4.86
N TRP A 211 4.49 9.68 -4.83
CA TRP A 211 3.13 9.78 -4.30
C TRP A 211 3.12 10.12 -2.82
N SER A 212 3.98 9.50 -2.02
CA SER A 212 4.13 9.84 -0.60
C SER A 212 4.58 11.29 -0.39
N LEU A 213 5.54 11.76 -1.20
CA LEU A 213 5.96 13.17 -1.19
C LEU A 213 4.81 14.08 -1.58
N TRP A 214 4.04 13.73 -2.61
CA TRP A 214 2.87 14.49 -3.04
C TRP A 214 1.83 14.62 -1.92
N LEU A 215 1.54 13.55 -1.19
CA LEU A 215 0.63 13.58 -0.04
C LEU A 215 1.13 14.54 1.04
N VAL A 216 2.43 14.48 1.39
CA VAL A 216 3.03 15.37 2.39
C VAL A 216 2.91 16.84 1.95
N LEU A 217 3.21 17.16 0.68
CA LEU A 217 3.08 18.52 0.16
C LEU A 217 1.62 18.99 0.15
N ALA A 218 0.67 18.13 -0.20
CA ALA A 218 -0.76 18.45 -0.10
C ALA A 218 -1.20 18.68 1.35
N GLY A 219 -0.70 17.85 2.27
CA GLY A 219 -0.96 18.02 3.71
C GLY A 219 -0.41 19.33 4.26
N LEU A 220 0.80 19.71 3.88
CA LEU A 220 1.38 21.01 4.26
C LEU A 220 0.54 22.17 3.70
N THR A 221 0.06 22.07 2.44
CA THR A 221 -0.82 23.09 1.87
C THR A 221 -2.08 23.28 2.72
N PHE A 222 -2.71 22.18 3.18
CA PHE A 222 -3.89 22.27 4.06
C PHE A 222 -3.59 22.89 5.43
N LEU A 223 -2.41 22.64 5.99
CA LEU A 223 -2.04 23.19 7.31
C LEU A 223 -1.72 24.70 7.29
N PHE A 224 -1.31 25.21 6.14
CA PHE A 224 -0.94 26.63 5.98
C PHE A 224 -1.98 27.45 5.19
N ALA A 225 -3.15 26.88 4.89
CA ALA A 225 -4.29 27.54 4.27
C ALA A 225 -5.19 28.21 5.33
#